data_9a43e0217d43776f02ceb106110eaa3c
#
_entry.id   9a43e0217d43776f02ceb106110eaa3c
#
_cell.length_a   1.000
_cell.length_b   1.000
_cell.length_c   1.000
_cell.angle_alpha   90.00
_cell.angle_beta   90.00
_cell.angle_gamma   90.00
#
_symmetry.space_group_name_H-M   'P 1'
#
loop_
_entity.id
_entity.type
_entity.pdbx_description
1 polymer ?
#
loop_
_entity_poly.entity_id
_entity_poly.type
_entity_poly.pdbx_seq_one_letter_code
_entity_poly.pdbx_strand_id
1 'polypeptide(L)'
;MVCARAGAAKHLADLCAVTSCPVRPETVEEQKCMADWILLPLLCRPEAAPLRELAGADAAAVTVSDAPWRVEVHNGYDFAPAERAAEERTEETAPELPLDTAALEWRYPYEPETTLSAKLTATQLKGRALDEEIAENAPLPPRLRSLAKPRFLEGAAALTPAEQGTAMHAALQFLDFSTPAEEGAVRAAVKSMEERRLLTPEQARAVDAAALTRFLQSPLCARIRAAGERARREYRFSLLESAARFVPEASAGDEILLQGVVDCFFEEDGTLVVVDFKTDRVAPDALAERAEHYRPQLEAYSLALAQVIGKPVKEKILYFLRRGEQIIL
;
A
#
# COMPACT_ATOMS: atom_id res chain seq x y z
N MET A 1 -33.04 -18.02 3.25
CA MET A 1 -34.17 -17.07 3.35
C MET A 1 -33.78 -15.80 2.60
N VAL A 2 -34.57 -15.38 1.62
CA VAL A 2 -34.34 -14.14 0.86
C VAL A 2 -35.35 -13.12 1.37
N CYS A 3 -34.87 -12.00 1.89
CA CYS A 3 -35.75 -10.93 2.38
C CYS A 3 -35.97 -9.91 1.25
N ALA A 4 -37.24 -9.65 0.91
CA ALA A 4 -37.60 -8.66 -0.09
C ALA A 4 -37.84 -7.29 0.53
N ARG A 5 -37.42 -6.24 -0.21
CA ARG A 5 -37.68 -4.82 0.13
C ARG A 5 -39.01 -4.34 -0.50
N ALA A 6 -39.43 -3.13 -0.15
CA ALA A 6 -40.50 -2.44 -0.89
C ALA A 6 -40.14 -2.43 -2.39
N GLY A 7 -41.11 -2.85 -3.24
CA GLY A 7 -40.90 -3.02 -4.67
C GLY A 7 -40.43 -4.41 -5.11
N ALA A 8 -40.50 -5.42 -4.24
CA ALA A 8 -40.10 -6.80 -4.55
C ALA A 8 -40.81 -7.37 -5.79
N ALA A 9 -42.10 -7.12 -5.95
CA ALA A 9 -42.86 -7.57 -7.11
C ALA A 9 -42.28 -7.03 -8.43
N LYS A 10 -41.92 -5.73 -8.46
CA LYS A 10 -41.30 -5.13 -9.64
C LYS A 10 -39.90 -5.74 -9.90
N HIS A 11 -39.10 -5.91 -8.85
CA HIS A 11 -37.78 -6.51 -8.99
C HIS A 11 -37.86 -7.96 -9.50
N LEU A 12 -38.80 -8.76 -8.99
CA LEU A 12 -39.04 -10.09 -9.50
C LEU A 12 -39.54 -10.10 -10.95
N ALA A 13 -40.37 -9.14 -11.35
CA ALA A 13 -40.77 -8.97 -12.73
C ALA A 13 -39.60 -8.66 -13.67
N ASP A 14 -38.72 -7.76 -13.23
CA ASP A 14 -37.48 -7.44 -13.99
C ASP A 14 -36.60 -8.68 -14.13
N LEU A 15 -36.42 -9.49 -13.07
CA LEU A 15 -35.67 -10.73 -13.13
C LEU A 15 -36.33 -11.75 -14.05
N CYS A 16 -37.67 -11.93 -13.98
CA CYS A 16 -38.39 -12.81 -14.86
C CYS A 16 -38.20 -12.44 -16.34
N ALA A 17 -38.15 -11.15 -16.65
CA ALA A 17 -38.00 -10.67 -18.02
C ALA A 17 -36.64 -11.03 -18.65
N VAL A 18 -35.58 -11.15 -17.82
CA VAL A 18 -34.20 -11.47 -18.30
C VAL A 18 -33.83 -12.94 -18.07
N THR A 19 -34.62 -13.69 -17.30
CA THR A 19 -34.37 -15.11 -17.01
C THR A 19 -34.58 -15.98 -18.23
N SER A 20 -33.60 -16.80 -18.54
CA SER A 20 -33.67 -17.89 -19.52
C SER A 20 -33.42 -19.22 -18.84
N CYS A 21 -33.93 -20.32 -19.39
CA CYS A 21 -33.71 -21.68 -18.88
C CYS A 21 -32.96 -22.54 -19.92
N PRO A 22 -31.69 -22.84 -19.68
CA PRO A 22 -30.84 -22.47 -18.54
C PRO A 22 -30.52 -20.97 -18.49
N VAL A 23 -30.18 -20.46 -17.30
CA VAL A 23 -29.79 -19.07 -17.11
C VAL A 23 -28.47 -18.83 -17.84
N ARG A 24 -28.39 -17.74 -18.60
CA ARG A 24 -27.20 -17.38 -19.37
C ARG A 24 -26.11 -16.82 -18.43
N PRO A 25 -24.82 -17.12 -18.67
CA PRO A 25 -23.72 -16.58 -17.87
C PRO A 25 -23.73 -15.06 -17.80
N GLU A 26 -24.00 -14.37 -18.91
CA GLU A 26 -24.01 -12.91 -18.99
C GLU A 26 -25.08 -12.31 -18.07
N THR A 27 -26.24 -12.96 -17.98
CA THR A 27 -27.33 -12.53 -17.09
C THR A 27 -26.94 -12.67 -15.63
N VAL A 28 -26.12 -13.68 -15.26
CA VAL A 28 -25.60 -13.87 -13.91
C VAL A 28 -24.55 -12.80 -13.58
N GLU A 29 -23.65 -12.49 -14.52
CA GLU A 29 -22.59 -11.49 -14.35
C GLU A 29 -23.13 -10.06 -14.16
N GLU A 30 -24.26 -9.75 -14.79
CA GLU A 30 -24.91 -8.45 -14.66
C GLU A 30 -25.54 -8.22 -13.28
N GLN A 31 -25.78 -9.29 -12.50
CA GLN A 31 -26.43 -9.16 -11.20
C GLN A 31 -25.44 -8.68 -10.13
N LYS A 32 -25.92 -7.73 -9.31
CA LYS A 32 -25.12 -7.08 -8.26
C LYS A 32 -25.40 -7.64 -6.86
N CYS A 33 -26.34 -8.54 -6.73
CA CYS A 33 -26.84 -9.05 -5.46
C CYS A 33 -26.83 -10.57 -5.44
N MET A 34 -26.33 -11.16 -4.36
CA MET A 34 -26.33 -12.63 -4.18
C MET A 34 -27.76 -13.21 -4.21
N ALA A 35 -28.75 -12.45 -3.74
CA ALA A 35 -30.15 -12.88 -3.80
C ALA A 35 -30.61 -13.10 -5.25
N ASP A 36 -30.18 -12.27 -6.19
CA ASP A 36 -30.54 -12.37 -7.60
C ASP A 36 -29.92 -13.59 -8.24
N TRP A 37 -28.70 -13.96 -7.86
CA TRP A 37 -28.06 -15.20 -8.31
C TRP A 37 -28.83 -16.46 -7.87
N ILE A 38 -29.52 -16.40 -6.73
CA ILE A 38 -30.39 -17.49 -6.26
C ILE A 38 -31.75 -17.43 -6.96
N LEU A 39 -32.32 -16.24 -7.10
CA LEU A 39 -33.62 -16.02 -7.68
C LEU A 39 -33.68 -16.37 -9.18
N LEU A 40 -32.68 -16.04 -9.96
CA LEU A 40 -32.61 -16.31 -11.40
C LEU A 40 -32.83 -17.80 -11.72
N PRO A 41 -32.05 -18.76 -11.22
CA PRO A 41 -32.28 -20.17 -11.48
C PRO A 41 -33.56 -20.69 -10.79
N LEU A 42 -33.95 -20.09 -9.66
CA LEU A 42 -35.16 -20.45 -8.96
C LEU A 42 -36.41 -20.10 -9.77
N LEU A 43 -36.45 -18.93 -10.41
CA LEU A 43 -37.59 -18.52 -11.26
C LEU A 43 -37.83 -19.46 -12.46
N CYS A 44 -36.84 -20.25 -12.86
CA CYS A 44 -36.96 -21.27 -13.89
C CYS A 44 -37.64 -22.55 -13.41
N ARG A 45 -38.00 -22.66 -12.12
CA ARG A 45 -38.50 -23.91 -11.53
C ARG A 45 -40.02 -23.90 -11.34
N PRO A 46 -40.69 -25.08 -11.41
CA PRO A 46 -42.12 -25.18 -11.16
C PRO A 46 -42.49 -24.64 -9.78
N GLU A 47 -41.67 -24.92 -8.76
CA GLU A 47 -41.91 -24.57 -7.36
C GLU A 47 -41.90 -23.06 -7.12
N ALA A 48 -41.32 -22.26 -8.04
CA ALA A 48 -41.32 -20.81 -7.97
C ALA A 48 -42.60 -20.16 -8.55
N ALA A 49 -43.61 -20.91 -8.85
CA ALA A 49 -44.92 -20.37 -9.29
C ALA A 49 -45.43 -19.23 -8.39
N PRO A 50 -45.38 -19.30 -7.05
CA PRO A 50 -45.83 -18.19 -6.19
C PRO A 50 -45.02 -16.91 -6.37
N LEU A 51 -43.72 -16.99 -6.69
CA LEU A 51 -42.89 -15.81 -6.96
C LEU A 51 -43.21 -15.19 -8.31
N ARG A 52 -43.48 -16.00 -9.34
CA ARG A 52 -43.91 -15.49 -10.66
C ARG A 52 -45.30 -14.86 -10.60
N GLU A 53 -46.21 -15.47 -9.84
CA GLU A 53 -47.52 -14.86 -9.60
C GLU A 53 -47.40 -13.49 -8.90
N LEU A 54 -46.56 -13.39 -7.88
CA LEU A 54 -46.27 -12.12 -7.21
C LEU A 54 -45.68 -11.08 -8.16
N ALA A 55 -44.87 -11.51 -9.11
CA ALA A 55 -44.26 -10.65 -10.15
C ALA A 55 -45.26 -10.25 -11.25
N GLY A 56 -46.40 -10.90 -11.33
CA GLY A 56 -47.37 -10.78 -12.46
C GLY A 56 -46.76 -11.24 -13.79
N ALA A 57 -45.83 -12.19 -13.73
CA ALA A 57 -45.10 -12.70 -14.90
C ALA A 57 -45.62 -14.08 -15.29
N ASP A 58 -45.92 -14.28 -16.59
CA ASP A 58 -46.18 -15.59 -17.13
C ASP A 58 -44.93 -16.48 -17.17
N ALA A 59 -45.08 -17.76 -16.95
CA ALA A 59 -43.96 -18.70 -16.96
C ALA A 59 -43.49 -18.93 -18.41
N ALA A 60 -42.43 -18.24 -18.80
CA ALA A 60 -41.91 -18.34 -20.17
C ALA A 60 -41.20 -19.66 -20.44
N ALA A 61 -40.49 -20.22 -19.48
CA ALA A 61 -39.87 -21.56 -19.55
C ALA A 61 -39.64 -22.11 -18.15
N VAL A 62 -39.92 -23.36 -17.95
CA VAL A 62 -39.77 -24.04 -16.66
C VAL A 62 -38.91 -25.29 -16.86
N THR A 63 -37.83 -25.37 -16.09
CA THR A 63 -36.92 -26.51 -16.06
C THR A 63 -37.29 -27.41 -14.89
N VAL A 64 -37.58 -28.65 -15.15
CA VAL A 64 -37.76 -29.69 -14.13
C VAL A 64 -36.40 -30.24 -13.75
N SER A 65 -36.14 -30.39 -12.46
CA SER A 65 -34.90 -30.97 -11.94
C SER A 65 -35.27 -31.94 -10.81
N ASP A 66 -34.48 -32.98 -10.64
CA ASP A 66 -34.69 -34.01 -9.62
C ASP A 66 -34.44 -33.53 -8.18
N ALA A 67 -33.84 -32.32 -8.03
CA ALA A 67 -33.62 -31.74 -6.71
C ALA A 67 -34.94 -31.16 -6.15
N PRO A 68 -35.40 -31.59 -4.97
CA PRO A 68 -36.62 -31.07 -4.36
C PRO A 68 -36.38 -29.62 -3.87
N TRP A 69 -37.28 -28.74 -4.29
CA TRP A 69 -37.29 -27.33 -3.81
C TRP A 69 -38.62 -27.04 -3.15
N ARG A 70 -38.57 -26.23 -2.11
CA ARG A 70 -39.76 -25.68 -1.46
C ARG A 70 -39.68 -24.19 -1.44
N VAL A 71 -40.64 -23.52 -2.05
CA VAL A 71 -40.70 -22.06 -2.11
C VAL A 71 -41.94 -21.61 -1.35
N GLU A 72 -41.76 -20.83 -0.33
CA GLU A 72 -42.83 -20.22 0.48
C GLU A 72 -42.67 -18.70 0.43
N VAL A 73 -43.77 -18.01 0.16
CA VAL A 73 -43.85 -16.55 0.15
C VAL A 73 -44.60 -16.09 1.39
N HIS A 74 -43.96 -15.38 2.27
CA HIS A 74 -44.56 -14.82 3.48
C HIS A 74 -44.77 -13.32 3.31
N ASN A 75 -46.01 -12.88 3.29
CA ASN A 75 -46.39 -11.45 3.20
C ASN A 75 -46.51 -10.83 4.60
N GLY A 76 -45.40 -10.45 5.17
CA GLY A 76 -45.28 -9.90 6.51
C GLY A 76 -44.72 -10.90 7.52
N TYR A 77 -43.96 -10.41 8.44
CA TYR A 77 -43.54 -11.17 9.61
C TYR A 77 -44.37 -10.67 10.79
N ASP A 78 -45.31 -11.49 11.26
CA ASP A 78 -45.77 -11.35 12.62
C ASP A 78 -44.63 -11.81 13.53
N PHE A 79 -43.90 -10.85 14.05
CA PHE A 79 -42.95 -11.08 15.15
C PHE A 79 -43.75 -11.27 16.47
N ALA A 80 -44.78 -12.05 16.49
CA ALA A 80 -45.19 -12.62 17.74
C ALA A 80 -44.00 -13.48 18.21
N PRO A 81 -43.42 -13.22 19.38
CA PRO A 81 -42.44 -14.14 19.93
C PRO A 81 -43.12 -15.48 19.91
N ALA A 82 -42.60 -16.44 19.14
CA ALA A 82 -43.04 -17.81 19.27
C ALA A 82 -42.90 -18.07 20.76
N GLU A 83 -44.03 -18.15 21.47
CA GLU A 83 -44.06 -18.88 22.71
C GLU A 83 -43.48 -20.22 22.33
N ARG A 84 -42.21 -20.41 22.63
CA ARG A 84 -41.63 -21.75 22.65
C ARG A 84 -42.56 -22.52 23.55
N ALA A 85 -43.46 -23.30 22.93
CA ALA A 85 -44.07 -24.39 23.65
C ALA A 85 -42.91 -25.02 24.40
N ALA A 86 -42.90 -24.86 25.70
CA ALA A 86 -42.06 -25.64 26.55
C ALA A 86 -42.55 -27.09 26.34
N GLU A 87 -42.12 -27.68 25.24
CA GLU A 87 -42.03 -29.12 25.19
C GLU A 87 -41.18 -29.43 26.39
N GLU A 88 -41.82 -30.02 27.40
CA GLU A 88 -41.14 -30.73 28.46
C GLU A 88 -40.17 -31.68 27.76
N ARG A 89 -38.97 -31.16 27.48
CA ARG A 89 -37.84 -32.03 27.21
C ARG A 89 -37.68 -32.83 28.50
N THR A 90 -38.26 -34.01 28.53
CA THR A 90 -37.72 -35.07 29.37
C THR A 90 -36.22 -34.99 29.13
N GLU A 91 -35.48 -34.68 30.19
CA GLU A 91 -34.04 -34.80 30.22
C GLU A 91 -33.66 -36.26 29.97
N GLU A 92 -33.81 -36.71 28.71
CA GLU A 92 -32.94 -37.75 28.22
C GLU A 92 -31.57 -37.14 28.25
N THR A 93 -30.82 -37.48 29.29
CA THR A 93 -29.38 -37.24 29.39
C THR A 93 -28.79 -37.73 28.07
N ALA A 94 -28.65 -36.79 27.11
CA ALA A 94 -27.89 -37.07 25.91
C ALA A 94 -26.52 -37.58 26.40
N PRO A 95 -26.04 -38.71 25.89
CA PRO A 95 -24.72 -39.18 26.28
C PRO A 95 -23.76 -38.03 26.11
N GLU A 96 -23.07 -37.64 27.20
CA GLU A 96 -21.95 -36.69 27.11
C GLU A 96 -20.92 -37.35 26.19
N LEU A 97 -21.06 -37.12 24.91
CA LEU A 97 -19.98 -37.36 23.98
C LEU A 97 -18.86 -36.42 24.41
N PRO A 98 -17.72 -36.95 24.84
CA PRO A 98 -16.57 -36.07 25.16
C PRO A 98 -16.29 -35.27 23.90
N LEU A 99 -16.64 -33.99 23.93
CA LEU A 99 -16.25 -33.07 22.90
C LEU A 99 -14.73 -33.01 22.94
N ASP A 100 -14.08 -33.51 21.90
CA ASP A 100 -12.66 -33.28 21.71
C ASP A 100 -12.47 -31.79 21.40
N THR A 101 -12.16 -31.03 22.44
CA THR A 101 -11.91 -29.60 22.35
C THR A 101 -10.53 -29.30 21.78
N ALA A 102 -9.67 -30.31 21.63
CA ALA A 102 -8.30 -30.11 21.12
C ALA A 102 -8.28 -29.45 19.75
N ALA A 103 -9.27 -29.73 18.89
CA ALA A 103 -9.41 -29.07 17.60
C ALA A 103 -9.83 -27.59 17.71
N LEU A 104 -10.52 -27.20 18.80
CA LEU A 104 -10.91 -25.82 19.08
C LEU A 104 -9.77 -25.00 19.71
N GLU A 105 -8.86 -25.69 20.39
CA GLU A 105 -7.68 -25.11 21.04
C GLU A 105 -6.48 -25.07 20.08
N TRP A 106 -6.61 -25.71 18.91
CA TRP A 106 -5.53 -25.72 17.94
C TRP A 106 -5.22 -24.29 17.47
N ARG A 107 -3.95 -23.92 17.59
CA ARG A 107 -3.41 -22.67 17.05
C ARG A 107 -2.47 -22.99 15.90
N TYR A 108 -2.51 -22.17 14.90
CA TYR A 108 -1.59 -22.30 13.77
C TYR A 108 -0.15 -22.15 14.29
N PRO A 109 0.71 -23.19 14.13
CA PRO A 109 2.06 -23.15 14.72
C PRO A 109 2.96 -22.06 14.14
N TYR A 110 2.61 -21.55 12.95
CA TYR A 110 3.33 -20.48 12.25
C TYR A 110 2.52 -19.17 12.24
N GLU A 111 1.72 -18.93 13.26
CA GLU A 111 0.91 -17.71 13.38
C GLU A 111 1.75 -16.43 13.33
N PRO A 112 2.93 -16.34 14.00
CA PRO A 112 3.81 -15.17 13.92
C PRO A 112 4.27 -14.89 12.49
N GLU A 113 4.57 -15.94 11.72
CA GLU A 113 5.06 -15.82 10.34
C GLU A 113 3.98 -15.28 9.38
N THR A 114 2.70 -15.44 9.70
CA THR A 114 1.62 -14.88 8.86
C THR A 114 1.61 -13.37 8.82
N THR A 115 2.23 -12.72 9.78
CA THR A 115 2.34 -11.25 9.89
C THR A 115 3.64 -10.72 9.31
N LEU A 116 4.60 -11.60 8.99
CA LEU A 116 5.87 -11.21 8.39
C LEU A 116 5.68 -10.75 6.96
N SER A 117 6.22 -9.58 6.65
CA SER A 117 6.30 -9.14 5.27
C SER A 117 7.41 -9.92 4.56
N ALA A 118 7.10 -10.63 3.48
CA ALA A 118 8.11 -11.31 2.66
C ALA A 118 9.17 -10.33 2.08
N LYS A 119 8.85 -9.04 2.08
CA LYS A 119 9.70 -7.97 1.56
C LYS A 119 9.62 -6.74 2.45
N LEU A 120 10.77 -6.16 2.76
CA LEU A 120 10.91 -4.84 3.38
C LEU A 120 11.70 -3.90 2.47
N THR A 121 11.30 -2.65 2.42
CA THR A 121 12.12 -1.60 1.83
C THR A 121 12.86 -0.84 2.92
N ALA A 122 14.08 -0.40 2.64
CA ALA A 122 14.86 0.40 3.59
C ALA A 122 14.11 1.66 4.05
N THR A 123 13.24 2.21 3.20
CA THR A 123 12.38 3.35 3.54
C THR A 123 11.29 2.99 4.56
N GLN A 124 10.72 1.78 4.50
CA GLN A 124 9.71 1.32 5.47
C GLN A 124 10.27 1.13 6.89
N LEU A 125 11.58 0.95 7.01
CA LEU A 125 12.24 0.82 8.32
C LEU A 125 12.24 2.11 9.15
N LYS A 126 11.98 3.26 8.53
CA LYS A 126 11.77 4.54 9.26
C LYS A 126 10.51 4.53 10.14
N GLY A 127 9.58 3.60 9.88
CA GLY A 127 8.27 3.55 10.50
C GLY A 127 7.22 4.40 9.78
N ARG A 128 5.97 3.91 9.77
CA ARG A 128 4.83 4.61 9.15
C ARG A 128 4.51 5.96 9.78
N ALA A 129 4.83 6.13 11.06
CA ALA A 129 4.60 7.36 11.80
C ALA A 129 5.30 8.58 11.17
N LEU A 130 6.47 8.38 10.56
CA LEU A 130 7.22 9.46 9.93
C LEU A 130 6.57 9.95 8.62
N ASP A 131 6.04 9.03 7.82
CA ASP A 131 5.36 9.36 6.56
C ASP A 131 4.02 10.06 6.84
N GLU A 132 3.35 9.70 7.93
CA GLU A 132 2.13 10.36 8.42
C GLU A 132 2.43 11.76 8.97
N GLU A 133 3.52 11.94 9.73
CA GLU A 133 3.93 13.23 10.29
C GLU A 133 4.39 14.22 9.20
N ILE A 134 5.07 13.74 8.16
CA ILE A 134 5.40 14.56 6.98
C ILE A 134 4.12 14.99 6.25
N ALA A 135 3.10 14.11 6.20
CA ALA A 135 1.80 14.42 5.64
C ALA A 135 0.97 15.34 6.54
N GLU A 136 1.08 15.22 7.88
CA GLU A 136 0.36 16.05 8.85
C GLU A 136 0.91 17.48 8.96
N ASN A 137 2.21 17.67 8.80
CA ASN A 137 2.82 19.00 8.78
C ASN A 137 2.62 19.74 7.44
N ALA A 138 2.06 19.12 6.43
CA ALA A 138 1.46 19.81 5.31
C ALA A 138 0.08 20.34 5.76
N PRO A 139 -0.28 21.62 5.53
CA PRO A 139 -1.61 22.12 5.86
C PRO A 139 -2.64 21.31 5.09
N LEU A 140 -3.27 20.36 5.79
CA LEU A 140 -4.35 19.53 5.25
C LEU A 140 -5.59 20.40 5.10
N PRO A 141 -6.18 20.49 3.90
CA PRO A 141 -7.56 20.92 3.79
C PRO A 141 -8.45 19.87 4.50
N PRO A 142 -9.55 20.28 5.13
CA PRO A 142 -10.44 19.37 5.84
C PRO A 142 -10.86 18.22 4.90
N ARG A 143 -10.77 16.98 5.41
CA ARG A 143 -11.12 15.75 4.70
C ARG A 143 -12.61 15.71 4.36
N LEU A 144 -13.03 16.46 3.37
CA LEU A 144 -14.15 16.04 2.54
C LEU A 144 -13.61 14.94 1.63
N ARG A 145 -14.22 13.76 1.69
CA ARG A 145 -14.09 12.74 0.64
C ARG A 145 -14.74 13.27 -0.64
N SER A 146 -14.15 14.31 -1.22
CA SER A 146 -14.42 14.65 -2.60
C SER A 146 -13.74 13.55 -3.42
N LEU A 147 -14.47 12.94 -4.32
CA LEU A 147 -13.91 12.13 -5.39
C LEU A 147 -12.81 12.99 -6.01
N ALA A 148 -11.56 12.67 -5.72
CA ALA A 148 -10.43 13.43 -6.25
C ALA A 148 -10.56 13.41 -7.76
N LYS A 149 -10.67 14.58 -8.37
CA LYS A 149 -10.67 14.70 -9.83
C LYS A 149 -9.40 14.03 -10.34
N PRO A 150 -9.47 13.19 -11.37
CA PRO A 150 -8.27 12.64 -11.99
C PRO A 150 -7.28 13.76 -12.31
N ARG A 151 -5.99 13.58 -12.02
CA ARG A 151 -4.93 14.60 -12.18
C ARG A 151 -4.89 15.28 -13.55
N PHE A 152 -5.33 14.59 -14.60
CA PHE A 152 -5.40 15.15 -15.95
C PHE A 152 -6.49 16.22 -16.15
N LEU A 153 -7.40 16.36 -15.17
CA LEU A 153 -8.45 17.40 -15.12
C LEU A 153 -8.09 18.57 -14.21
N GLU A 154 -7.02 18.44 -13.42
CA GLU A 154 -6.46 19.51 -12.61
C GLU A 154 -5.42 20.22 -13.50
N GLY A 155 -5.67 21.46 -13.88
CA GLY A 155 -4.64 22.29 -14.50
C GLY A 155 -3.40 22.33 -13.62
N ALA A 156 -2.22 22.68 -14.16
CA ALA A 156 -0.90 22.60 -13.55
C ALA A 156 -0.88 22.89 -12.03
N ALA A 157 -1.20 21.89 -11.22
CA ALA A 157 -1.13 21.97 -9.78
C ALA A 157 0.35 21.98 -9.35
N ALA A 158 0.70 22.82 -8.38
CA ALA A 158 2.03 22.83 -7.81
C ALA A 158 2.37 21.44 -7.24
N LEU A 159 3.64 20.99 -7.41
CA LEU A 159 4.09 19.70 -6.88
C LEU A 159 3.95 19.67 -5.36
N THR A 160 3.47 18.53 -4.87
CA THR A 160 3.43 18.24 -3.43
C THR A 160 4.84 18.24 -2.83
N PRO A 161 5.00 18.40 -1.50
CA PRO A 161 6.32 18.32 -0.84
C PRO A 161 7.08 17.04 -1.16
N ALA A 162 6.38 15.89 -1.23
CA ALA A 162 6.99 14.62 -1.60
C ALA A 162 7.48 14.59 -3.05
N GLU A 163 6.72 15.16 -3.98
CA GLU A 163 7.11 15.27 -5.39
C GLU A 163 8.28 16.26 -5.58
N GLN A 164 8.33 17.34 -4.79
CA GLN A 164 9.49 18.25 -4.75
C GLN A 164 10.74 17.50 -4.26
N GLY A 165 10.60 16.65 -3.23
CA GLY A 165 11.68 15.77 -2.76
C GLY A 165 12.17 14.86 -3.88
N THR A 166 11.26 14.18 -4.57
CA THR A 166 11.59 13.32 -5.73
C THR A 166 12.33 14.10 -6.84
N ALA A 167 11.90 15.34 -7.15
CA ALA A 167 12.57 16.19 -8.13
C ALA A 167 14.01 16.55 -7.69
N MET A 168 14.23 16.80 -6.40
CA MET A 168 15.56 17.08 -5.85
C MET A 168 16.48 15.86 -5.94
N HIS A 169 16.00 14.65 -5.58
CA HIS A 169 16.78 13.41 -5.72
C HIS A 169 17.12 13.14 -7.20
N ALA A 170 16.15 13.30 -8.11
CA ALA A 170 16.40 13.15 -9.54
C ALA A 170 17.43 14.16 -10.05
N ALA A 171 17.38 15.41 -9.58
CA ALA A 171 18.39 16.40 -9.93
C ALA A 171 19.78 15.99 -9.42
N LEU A 172 19.91 15.52 -8.17
CA LEU A 172 21.17 15.03 -7.60
C LEU A 172 21.71 13.80 -8.33
N GLN A 173 20.83 12.94 -8.81
CA GLN A 173 21.21 11.77 -9.60
C GLN A 173 21.97 12.16 -10.87
N PHE A 174 21.50 13.19 -11.57
CA PHE A 174 22.03 13.58 -12.87
C PHE A 174 22.97 14.78 -12.84
N LEU A 175 23.04 15.52 -11.72
CA LEU A 175 23.92 16.66 -11.57
C LEU A 175 25.39 16.20 -11.61
N ASP A 176 26.18 16.81 -12.49
CA ASP A 176 27.63 16.66 -12.42
C ASP A 176 28.13 17.45 -11.20
N PHE A 177 28.72 16.77 -10.24
CA PHE A 177 29.23 17.42 -9.03
C PHE A 177 30.50 18.28 -9.28
N SER A 178 31.06 18.23 -10.50
CA SER A 178 32.09 19.18 -10.94
C SER A 178 31.51 20.50 -11.47
N THR A 179 30.21 20.63 -11.61
CA THR A 179 29.52 21.87 -11.99
C THR A 179 29.99 23.00 -11.08
N PRO A 180 30.34 24.20 -11.62
CA PRO A 180 30.68 25.36 -10.80
C PRO A 180 29.61 25.59 -9.71
N ALA A 181 30.07 25.79 -8.49
CA ALA A 181 29.19 25.94 -7.33
C ALA A 181 28.60 27.38 -7.25
N GLU A 182 27.99 27.78 -8.35
CA GLU A 182 27.30 29.06 -8.56
C GLU A 182 25.84 28.77 -8.98
N GLU A 183 24.92 29.54 -8.45
CA GLU A 183 23.49 29.28 -8.69
C GLU A 183 23.11 29.34 -10.18
N GLY A 184 23.77 30.24 -10.94
CA GLY A 184 23.58 30.34 -12.38
C GLY A 184 23.99 29.08 -13.15
N ALA A 185 25.15 28.50 -12.78
CA ALA A 185 25.63 27.24 -13.38
C ALA A 185 24.74 26.07 -13.01
N VAL A 186 24.26 25.98 -11.77
CA VAL A 186 23.32 24.95 -11.31
C VAL A 186 21.99 25.08 -12.05
N ARG A 187 21.45 26.28 -12.22
CA ARG A 187 20.20 26.50 -12.99
C ARG A 187 20.38 26.08 -14.45
N ALA A 188 21.52 26.38 -15.06
CA ALA A 188 21.84 25.95 -16.43
C ALA A 188 21.92 24.42 -16.52
N ALA A 189 22.52 23.74 -15.54
CA ALA A 189 22.56 22.29 -15.46
C ALA A 189 21.16 21.69 -15.33
N VAL A 190 20.30 22.23 -14.46
CA VAL A 190 18.89 21.78 -14.31
C VAL A 190 18.12 21.97 -15.61
N LYS A 191 18.30 23.10 -16.31
CA LYS A 191 17.69 23.33 -17.62
C LYS A 191 18.16 22.31 -18.67
N SER A 192 19.45 22.00 -18.69
CA SER A 192 19.98 20.96 -19.57
C SER A 192 19.38 19.56 -19.26
N MET A 193 19.11 19.24 -17.98
CA MET A 193 18.40 18.02 -17.61
C MET A 193 16.98 18.00 -18.13
N GLU A 194 16.26 19.12 -18.10
CA GLU A 194 14.91 19.25 -18.69
C GLU A 194 14.97 19.05 -20.22
N GLU A 195 15.88 19.71 -20.91
CA GLU A 195 16.08 19.58 -22.36
C GLU A 195 16.41 18.14 -22.77
N ARG A 196 17.17 17.42 -21.94
CA ARG A 196 17.50 16.00 -22.12
C ARG A 196 16.40 15.05 -21.64
N ARG A 197 15.27 15.56 -21.16
CA ARG A 197 14.13 14.79 -20.61
C ARG A 197 14.48 13.90 -19.41
N LEU A 198 15.47 14.30 -18.65
CA LEU A 198 15.83 13.65 -17.37
C LEU A 198 14.94 14.17 -16.22
N LEU A 199 14.44 15.39 -16.37
CA LEU A 199 13.43 16.00 -15.51
C LEU A 199 12.24 16.46 -16.34
N THR A 200 11.04 16.40 -15.76
CA THR A 200 9.89 17.07 -16.39
C THR A 200 9.99 18.60 -16.18
N PRO A 201 9.28 19.41 -16.98
CA PRO A 201 9.26 20.86 -16.76
C PRO A 201 8.79 21.26 -15.37
N GLU A 202 7.86 20.50 -14.77
CA GLU A 202 7.37 20.72 -13.42
C GLU A 202 8.45 20.39 -12.38
N GLN A 203 9.16 19.29 -12.55
CA GLN A 203 10.28 18.89 -11.69
C GLN A 203 11.42 19.91 -11.78
N ALA A 204 11.82 20.33 -12.97
CA ALA A 204 12.89 21.30 -13.16
C ALA A 204 12.58 22.63 -12.46
N ARG A 205 11.31 23.09 -12.52
CA ARG A 205 10.86 24.28 -11.79
C ARG A 205 10.85 24.12 -10.28
N ALA A 206 10.64 22.90 -9.78
CA ALA A 206 10.59 22.60 -8.34
C ALA A 206 11.97 22.40 -7.71
N VAL A 207 13.02 22.21 -8.51
CA VAL A 207 14.39 22.03 -8.00
C VAL A 207 14.88 23.33 -7.33
N ASP A 208 15.31 23.23 -6.07
CA ASP A 208 15.95 24.30 -5.31
C ASP A 208 17.43 24.41 -5.71
N ALA A 209 17.69 25.25 -6.72
CA ALA A 209 19.05 25.47 -7.21
C ALA A 209 20.00 26.05 -6.13
N ALA A 210 19.49 26.87 -5.21
CA ALA A 210 20.30 27.40 -4.11
C ALA A 210 20.73 26.31 -3.13
N ALA A 211 19.83 25.33 -2.82
CA ALA A 211 20.17 24.17 -2.00
C ALA A 211 21.24 23.30 -2.67
N LEU A 212 21.12 23.03 -3.97
CA LEU A 212 22.12 22.29 -4.74
C LEU A 212 23.47 23.06 -4.79
N THR A 213 23.43 24.38 -4.93
CA THR A 213 24.66 25.20 -4.90
C THR A 213 25.36 25.07 -3.54
N ARG A 214 24.62 25.17 -2.42
CA ARG A 214 25.20 24.95 -1.08
C ARG A 214 25.82 23.56 -0.95
N PHE A 215 25.15 22.54 -1.46
CA PHE A 215 25.69 21.19 -1.46
C PHE A 215 27.01 21.11 -2.26
N LEU A 216 27.09 21.68 -3.47
CA LEU A 216 28.29 21.70 -4.28
C LEU A 216 29.46 22.42 -3.60
N GLN A 217 29.18 23.39 -2.73
CA GLN A 217 30.16 24.10 -1.92
C GLN A 217 30.61 23.35 -0.66
N SER A 218 29.88 22.28 -0.29
CA SER A 218 30.13 21.57 0.96
C SER A 218 31.38 20.72 0.93
N PRO A 219 32.04 20.52 2.11
CA PRO A 219 33.15 19.58 2.24
C PRO A 219 32.79 18.16 1.83
N LEU A 220 31.52 17.73 2.06
CA LEU A 220 31.03 16.42 1.66
C LEU A 220 31.07 16.26 0.15
N CYS A 221 30.58 17.24 -0.61
CA CYS A 221 30.64 17.18 -2.07
C CYS A 221 32.10 17.15 -2.57
N ALA A 222 33.01 17.84 -1.91
CA ALA A 222 34.45 17.77 -2.26
C ALA A 222 34.99 16.33 -2.06
N ARG A 223 34.64 15.66 -0.97
CA ARG A 223 35.00 14.25 -0.72
C ARG A 223 34.43 13.33 -1.81
N ILE A 224 33.15 13.50 -2.18
CA ILE A 224 32.51 12.70 -3.24
C ILE A 224 33.22 12.93 -4.58
N ARG A 225 33.55 14.16 -4.92
CA ARG A 225 34.33 14.47 -6.14
C ARG A 225 35.73 13.84 -6.14
N ALA A 226 36.42 13.86 -5.01
CA ALA A 226 37.74 13.23 -4.87
C ALA A 226 37.70 11.70 -5.03
N ALA A 227 36.58 11.08 -4.70
CA ALA A 227 36.38 9.64 -4.92
C ALA A 227 36.20 9.30 -6.42
N GLY A 228 35.76 10.24 -7.26
CA GLY A 228 35.62 10.04 -8.70
C GLY A 228 34.74 8.86 -9.06
N GLU A 229 35.26 7.92 -9.85
CA GLU A 229 34.52 6.72 -10.28
C GLU A 229 34.17 5.75 -9.12
N ARG A 230 34.77 5.92 -7.95
CA ARG A 230 34.46 5.14 -6.75
C ARG A 230 33.21 5.66 -6.02
N ALA A 231 32.65 6.77 -6.46
CA ALA A 231 31.35 7.25 -6.00
C ALA A 231 30.23 6.69 -6.88
N ARG A 232 29.19 6.20 -6.25
CA ARG A 232 27.98 5.67 -6.90
C ARG A 232 26.76 6.41 -6.38
N ARG A 233 25.81 6.66 -7.28
CA ARG A 233 24.54 7.32 -6.96
C ARG A 233 23.38 6.43 -7.37
N GLU A 234 22.26 6.54 -6.66
CA GLU A 234 21.03 5.76 -6.91
C GLU A 234 21.32 4.25 -7.06
N TYR A 235 22.12 3.74 -6.11
CA TYR A 235 22.54 2.34 -6.15
C TYR A 235 21.46 1.44 -5.59
N ARG A 236 20.87 0.62 -6.46
CA ARG A 236 19.83 -0.34 -6.10
C ARG A 236 20.43 -1.61 -5.54
N PHE A 237 19.83 -2.09 -4.46
CA PHE A 237 20.21 -3.38 -3.87
C PHE A 237 18.98 -4.23 -3.55
N SER A 238 19.19 -5.53 -3.52
CA SER A 238 18.26 -6.54 -3.03
C SER A 238 19.07 -7.63 -2.39
N LEU A 239 18.75 -7.98 -1.15
CA LEU A 239 19.41 -9.06 -0.43
C LEU A 239 18.42 -9.79 0.48
N LEU A 240 18.71 -11.07 0.75
CA LEU A 240 17.99 -11.85 1.76
C LEU A 240 18.67 -11.65 3.11
N GLU A 241 17.89 -11.33 4.10
CA GLU A 241 18.34 -11.15 5.48
C GLU A 241 17.43 -11.90 6.45
N SER A 242 17.98 -12.29 7.59
CA SER A 242 17.19 -12.91 8.64
C SER A 242 16.07 -11.97 9.09
N ALA A 243 14.85 -12.49 9.08
CA ALA A 243 13.66 -11.74 9.54
C ALA A 243 13.80 -11.27 10.99
N ALA A 244 14.44 -12.08 11.86
CA ALA A 244 14.65 -11.77 13.28
C ALA A 244 15.45 -10.47 13.51
N ARG A 245 16.17 -9.97 12.50
CA ARG A 245 16.87 -8.67 12.56
C ARG A 245 15.92 -7.49 12.58
N PHE A 246 14.77 -7.62 11.94
CA PHE A 246 13.81 -6.54 11.74
C PHE A 246 12.51 -6.75 12.53
N VAL A 247 12.19 -8.00 12.82
CA VAL A 247 10.98 -8.42 13.54
C VAL A 247 11.44 -9.39 14.63
N PRO A 248 11.52 -8.93 15.90
CA PRO A 248 12.05 -9.75 17.01
C PRO A 248 11.31 -11.09 17.22
N GLU A 249 10.03 -11.13 16.84
CA GLU A 249 9.16 -12.30 16.98
C GLU A 249 9.35 -13.34 15.86
N ALA A 250 10.11 -13.01 14.82
CA ALA A 250 10.35 -13.92 13.70
C ALA A 250 11.24 -15.09 14.09
N SER A 251 10.99 -16.26 13.51
CA SER A 251 11.84 -17.43 13.70
C SER A 251 13.24 -17.22 13.10
N ALA A 252 14.25 -17.85 13.71
CA ALA A 252 15.63 -17.68 13.27
C ALA A 252 15.90 -18.17 11.84
N GLY A 253 15.01 -18.99 11.29
CA GLY A 253 15.10 -19.52 9.91
C GLY A 253 14.35 -18.70 8.88
N ASP A 254 13.60 -17.69 9.29
CA ASP A 254 12.82 -16.86 8.37
C ASP A 254 13.71 -15.81 7.71
N GLU A 255 13.52 -15.65 6.41
CA GLU A 255 14.23 -14.67 5.61
C GLU A 255 13.28 -13.64 5.03
N ILE A 256 13.74 -12.39 4.97
CA ILE A 256 13.03 -11.26 4.37
C ILE A 256 13.88 -10.71 3.21
N LEU A 257 13.23 -10.42 2.10
CA LEU A 257 13.87 -9.69 1.00
C LEU A 257 13.97 -8.21 1.36
N LEU A 258 15.18 -7.75 1.73
CA LEU A 258 15.46 -6.34 1.95
C LEU A 258 15.85 -5.67 0.64
N GLN A 259 15.13 -4.62 0.27
CA GLN A 259 15.40 -3.84 -0.95
C GLN A 259 15.53 -2.36 -0.65
N GLY A 260 16.30 -1.67 -1.47
CA GLY A 260 16.42 -0.22 -1.36
C GLY A 260 17.22 0.40 -2.49
N VAL A 261 17.26 1.72 -2.43
CA VAL A 261 18.12 2.54 -3.28
C VAL A 261 18.94 3.43 -2.37
N VAL A 262 20.26 3.34 -2.46
CA VAL A 262 21.17 4.21 -1.73
C VAL A 262 21.40 5.46 -2.57
N ASP A 263 21.07 6.63 -2.04
CA ASP A 263 21.17 7.89 -2.79
C ASP A 263 22.59 8.13 -3.31
N CYS A 264 23.58 7.97 -2.42
CA CYS A 264 24.98 8.07 -2.76
C CYS A 264 25.85 7.27 -1.79
N PHE A 265 26.87 6.61 -2.30
CA PHE A 265 27.97 6.13 -1.47
C PHE A 265 29.28 6.31 -2.23
N PHE A 266 30.38 6.37 -1.50
CA PHE A 266 31.70 6.45 -2.09
C PHE A 266 32.74 5.70 -1.25
N GLU A 267 33.80 5.30 -1.91
CA GLU A 267 34.93 4.65 -1.25
C GLU A 267 36.01 5.67 -0.91
N GLU A 268 36.44 5.61 0.34
CA GLU A 268 37.51 6.45 0.89
C GLU A 268 38.36 5.59 1.84
N ASP A 269 39.66 5.56 1.63
CA ASP A 269 40.62 4.77 2.44
C ASP A 269 40.27 3.29 2.59
N GLY A 270 39.76 2.66 1.53
CA GLY A 270 39.36 1.23 1.52
C GLY A 270 38.06 0.91 2.23
N THR A 271 37.36 1.92 2.73
CA THR A 271 36.07 1.81 3.42
C THR A 271 34.98 2.58 2.67
N LEU A 272 33.72 2.36 3.03
CA LEU A 272 32.58 3.03 2.39
C LEU A 272 32.05 4.15 3.27
N VAL A 273 31.62 5.22 2.63
CA VAL A 273 30.85 6.31 3.23
C VAL A 273 29.49 6.33 2.55
N VAL A 274 28.43 6.23 3.34
CA VAL A 274 27.03 6.27 2.85
C VAL A 274 26.47 7.65 3.07
N VAL A 275 25.81 8.19 2.06
CA VAL A 275 25.15 9.51 2.10
C VAL A 275 23.70 9.35 1.68
N ASP A 276 22.81 9.89 2.48
CA ASP A 276 21.39 9.96 2.19
C ASP A 276 20.94 11.42 2.25
N PHE A 277 20.31 11.89 1.18
CA PHE A 277 19.90 13.29 1.02
C PHE A 277 18.49 13.49 1.54
N LYS A 278 18.28 14.52 2.35
CA LYS A 278 16.97 14.86 2.89
C LYS A 278 16.54 16.25 2.48
N THR A 279 15.28 16.38 2.06
CA THR A 279 14.64 17.64 1.65
C THR A 279 13.73 18.23 2.72
N ASP A 280 13.69 17.61 3.89
CA ASP A 280 12.82 17.97 5.01
C ASP A 280 13.03 19.42 5.44
N ARG A 281 11.95 20.03 5.91
CA ARG A 281 12.01 21.32 6.63
C ARG A 281 12.10 21.02 8.12
N VAL A 282 13.31 21.00 8.64
CA VAL A 282 13.58 20.69 10.05
C VAL A 282 14.07 21.94 10.76
N ALA A 283 13.53 22.21 11.95
CA ALA A 283 14.03 23.28 12.80
C ALA A 283 15.46 22.94 13.31
N PRO A 284 16.31 23.93 13.60
CA PRO A 284 17.69 23.68 14.01
C PRO A 284 17.82 22.76 15.24
N ASP A 285 16.96 22.98 16.21
CA ASP A 285 16.88 22.26 17.48
C ASP A 285 16.36 20.83 17.36
N ALA A 286 15.56 20.54 16.32
CA ALA A 286 15.01 19.22 16.05
C ALA A 286 15.86 18.36 15.10
N LEU A 287 16.99 18.89 14.59
CA LEU A 287 17.75 18.22 13.54
C LEU A 287 18.35 16.88 13.99
N ALA A 288 18.89 16.82 15.21
CA ALA A 288 19.48 15.61 15.77
C ALA A 288 18.43 14.52 16.01
N GLU A 289 17.29 14.90 16.59
CA GLU A 289 16.17 13.97 16.81
C GLU A 289 15.65 13.45 15.46
N ARG A 290 15.49 14.33 14.48
CA ARG A 290 15.08 13.93 13.14
C ARG A 290 16.07 12.98 12.49
N ALA A 291 17.36 13.16 12.68
CA ALA A 291 18.39 12.27 12.16
C ALA A 291 18.28 10.86 12.74
N GLU A 292 17.95 10.72 14.02
CA GLU A 292 17.77 9.42 14.66
C GLU A 292 16.64 8.59 14.02
N HIS A 293 15.56 9.23 13.55
CA HIS A 293 14.49 8.53 12.84
C HIS A 293 14.95 7.91 11.52
N TYR A 294 16.02 8.43 10.91
CA TYR A 294 16.59 7.89 9.68
C TYR A 294 17.67 6.83 9.93
N ARG A 295 18.11 6.63 11.17
CA ARG A 295 19.14 5.65 11.54
C ARG A 295 18.84 4.24 11.01
N PRO A 296 17.63 3.66 11.18
CA PRO A 296 17.35 2.31 10.67
C PRO A 296 17.51 2.19 9.15
N GLN A 297 17.19 3.25 8.39
CA GLN A 297 17.37 3.28 6.95
C GLN A 297 18.86 3.22 6.57
N LEU A 298 19.70 4.03 7.22
CA LEU A 298 21.13 4.04 6.94
C LEU A 298 21.84 2.77 7.43
N GLU A 299 21.34 2.15 8.48
CA GLU A 299 21.83 0.85 8.92
C GLU A 299 21.52 -0.24 7.90
N ALA A 300 20.32 -0.25 7.31
CA ALA A 300 19.97 -1.16 6.24
C ALA A 300 20.83 -0.94 4.99
N TYR A 301 21.11 0.32 4.64
CA TYR A 301 22.02 0.66 3.54
C TYR A 301 23.45 0.17 3.81
N SER A 302 23.94 0.39 5.02
CA SER A 302 25.28 -0.02 5.43
C SER A 302 25.46 -1.54 5.41
N LEU A 303 24.44 -2.26 5.90
CA LEU A 303 24.39 -3.70 5.85
C LEU A 303 24.45 -4.20 4.41
N ALA A 304 23.58 -3.66 3.57
CA ALA A 304 23.50 -4.06 2.16
C ALA A 304 24.81 -3.81 1.41
N LEU A 305 25.40 -2.63 1.58
CA LEU A 305 26.65 -2.28 0.92
C LEU A 305 27.82 -3.13 1.44
N ALA A 306 27.88 -3.36 2.75
CA ALA A 306 28.93 -4.21 3.33
C ALA A 306 28.88 -5.65 2.76
N GLN A 307 27.69 -6.20 2.59
CA GLN A 307 27.54 -7.54 2.00
C GLN A 307 27.79 -7.56 0.49
N VAL A 308 27.21 -6.61 -0.25
CA VAL A 308 27.27 -6.62 -1.73
C VAL A 308 28.65 -6.17 -2.24
N ILE A 309 29.24 -5.15 -1.63
CA ILE A 309 30.54 -4.59 -2.05
C ILE A 309 31.70 -5.30 -1.34
N GLY A 310 31.46 -5.92 -0.19
CA GLY A 310 32.49 -6.60 0.59
C GLY A 310 33.43 -5.66 1.35
N LYS A 311 33.00 -4.42 1.63
CA LYS A 311 33.78 -3.40 2.35
C LYS A 311 33.00 -2.82 3.52
N PRO A 312 33.65 -2.56 4.66
CA PRO A 312 32.98 -1.97 5.81
C PRO A 312 32.56 -0.52 5.53
N VAL A 313 31.44 -0.11 6.10
CA VAL A 313 30.97 1.27 6.10
C VAL A 313 31.54 1.98 7.33
N LYS A 314 32.32 3.05 7.13
CA LYS A 314 32.91 3.84 8.23
C LYS A 314 32.05 5.01 8.68
N GLU A 315 31.30 5.61 7.75
CA GLU A 315 30.46 6.78 8.04
C GLU A 315 29.09 6.63 7.37
N LYS A 316 28.06 7.05 8.09
CA LYS A 316 26.67 7.15 7.64
C LYS A 316 26.26 8.61 7.75
N ILE A 317 26.06 9.30 6.63
CA ILE A 317 25.84 10.73 6.58
C ILE A 317 24.43 11.02 6.10
N LEU A 318 23.67 11.79 6.89
CA LEU A 318 22.45 12.46 6.46
C LEU A 318 22.82 13.89 6.04
N TYR A 319 22.47 14.27 4.82
CA TYR A 319 22.68 15.64 4.35
C TYR A 319 21.34 16.34 4.11
N PHE A 320 21.03 17.32 4.94
CA PHE A 320 19.81 18.11 4.85
C PHE A 320 19.99 19.25 3.84
N LEU A 321 19.55 19.04 2.61
CA LEU A 321 19.78 19.93 1.46
C LEU A 321 19.33 21.37 1.70
N ARG A 322 18.14 21.55 2.29
CA ARG A 322 17.58 22.89 2.54
C ARG A 322 18.42 23.70 3.53
N ARG A 323 19.08 23.03 4.45
CA ARG A 323 19.93 23.66 5.46
C ARG A 323 21.39 23.72 5.06
N GLY A 324 21.86 22.84 4.21
CA GLY A 324 23.28 22.67 3.90
C GLY A 324 24.06 22.05 5.06
N GLU A 325 23.39 21.30 5.94
CA GLU A 325 23.98 20.70 7.15
C GLU A 325 24.02 19.18 7.02
N GLN A 326 25.05 18.58 7.61
CA GLN A 326 25.19 17.12 7.66
C GLN A 326 25.22 16.62 9.11
N ILE A 327 24.67 15.42 9.31
CA ILE A 327 24.78 14.67 10.57
C ILE A 327 25.40 13.32 10.25
N ILE A 328 26.37 12.90 11.05
CA ILE A 328 27.00 11.59 11.03
C ILE A 328 26.32 10.73 12.11
N LEU A 329 25.82 9.54 11.71
CA LEU A 329 25.11 8.60 12.58
C LEU A 329 25.96 7.38 12.95
#